data_d3fe1ca40243d2c8bf99b5cfad41e359
#
_entry.id   d3fe1ca40243d2c8bf99b5cfad41e359
#
_cell.length_a   1.000
_cell.length_b   1.000
_cell.length_c   1.000
_cell.angle_alpha   90.00
_cell.angle_beta   90.00
_cell.angle_gamma   90.00
#
_symmetry.space_group_name_H-M   'P 1'
#
loop_
_entity.id
_entity.type
_entity.pdbx_description
1 polymer ?
#
loop_
_entity_poly.entity_id
_entity_poly.type
_entity_poly.pdbx_seq_one_letter_code
_entity_poly.pdbx_strand_id
1 'polypeptide(L)'
;MDDLLAQQIEALEVAVPYCERISNAIGNVMEELNGHRQEDTDEYITSIFNGINWIIEVYNGTRELINKDSVIIDKDSVNASIFKLNAAYNAKNDVMLSDAFGEVKDFVTKFMETARSITDNK
;
A
#
# COMPACT_ATOMS: atom_id res chain seq x y z
N MET A 1 8.80 -7.83 -28.76
CA MET A 1 8.87 -7.95 -27.37
C MET A 1 8.35 -6.72 -26.71
N ASP A 2 8.01 -6.93 -25.60
CA ASP A 2 7.13 -6.07 -24.94
C ASP A 2 7.85 -5.15 -23.96
N ASP A 3 8.15 -3.96 -24.45
CA ASP A 3 8.77 -2.93 -23.63
C ASP A 3 7.88 -2.59 -22.44
N LEU A 4 6.55 -2.69 -22.60
CA LEU A 4 5.61 -2.44 -21.53
C LEU A 4 5.77 -3.49 -20.42
N LEU A 5 5.88 -4.76 -20.79
CA LEU A 5 6.08 -5.83 -19.80
C LEU A 5 7.39 -5.62 -19.04
N ALA A 6 8.47 -5.28 -19.74
CA ALA A 6 9.75 -5.01 -19.10
C ALA A 6 9.66 -3.85 -18.11
N GLN A 7 8.96 -2.77 -18.49
CA GLN A 7 8.74 -1.63 -17.61
C GLN A 7 7.90 -1.99 -16.38
N GLN A 8 6.87 -2.81 -16.58
CA GLN A 8 6.03 -3.26 -15.48
C GLN A 8 6.81 -4.11 -14.48
N ILE A 9 7.63 -5.04 -14.97
CA ILE A 9 8.47 -5.87 -14.10
C ILE A 9 9.47 -5.01 -13.34
N GLU A 10 10.11 -4.05 -14.01
CA GLU A 10 11.05 -3.13 -13.36
C GLU A 10 10.35 -2.33 -12.25
N ALA A 11 9.14 -1.83 -12.51
CA ALA A 11 8.37 -1.11 -11.50
C ALA A 11 8.07 -1.99 -10.29
N LEU A 12 7.71 -3.26 -10.51
CA LEU A 12 7.45 -4.20 -9.42
C LEU A 12 8.72 -4.50 -8.62
N GLU A 13 9.87 -4.62 -9.30
CA GLU A 13 11.14 -4.84 -8.61
C GLU A 13 11.48 -3.69 -7.66
N VAL A 14 11.23 -2.46 -8.08
CA VAL A 14 11.45 -1.27 -7.23
C VAL A 14 10.43 -1.23 -6.10
N ALA A 15 9.19 -1.64 -6.38
CA ALA A 15 8.10 -1.58 -5.40
C ALA A 15 8.30 -2.53 -4.22
N VAL A 16 8.90 -3.70 -4.42
CA VAL A 16 9.03 -4.71 -3.35
C VAL A 16 9.70 -4.14 -2.09
N PRO A 17 10.94 -3.61 -2.15
CA PRO A 17 11.56 -3.06 -0.93
C PRO A 17 10.83 -1.83 -0.40
N TYR A 18 10.21 -1.05 -1.26
CA TYR A 18 9.45 0.12 -0.86
C TYR A 18 8.20 -0.27 -0.07
N CYS A 19 7.49 -1.30 -0.54
CA CYS A 19 6.31 -1.83 0.17
C CYS A 19 6.68 -2.35 1.55
N GLU A 20 7.83 -3.00 1.68
CA GLU A 20 8.31 -3.47 2.98
C GLU A 20 8.47 -2.31 3.95
N ARG A 21 9.10 -1.22 3.51
CA ARG A 21 9.29 -0.03 4.34
C ARG A 21 7.97 0.61 4.73
N ILE A 22 7.05 0.75 3.76
CA ILE A 22 5.74 1.36 4.03
C ILE A 22 4.90 0.47 4.96
N SER A 23 4.94 -0.84 4.77
CA SER A 23 4.25 -1.78 5.66
C SER A 23 4.73 -1.64 7.10
N ASN A 24 6.05 -1.55 7.30
CA ASN A 24 6.63 -1.36 8.62
C ASN A 24 6.24 0.00 9.21
N ALA A 25 6.26 1.05 8.40
CA ALA A 25 5.86 2.39 8.83
C ALA A 25 4.39 2.41 9.26
N ILE A 26 3.52 1.73 8.52
CA ILE A 26 2.10 1.62 8.87
C ILE A 26 1.95 0.94 10.24
N GLY A 27 2.67 -0.16 10.47
CA GLY A 27 2.65 -0.84 11.77
C GLY A 27 3.06 0.09 12.90
N ASN A 28 4.11 0.89 12.69
CA ASN A 28 4.60 1.83 13.69
C ASN A 28 3.57 2.93 13.98
N VAL A 29 2.96 3.50 12.93
CA VAL A 29 1.98 4.58 13.15
C VAL A 29 0.70 4.05 13.80
N MET A 30 0.30 2.81 13.51
CA MET A 30 -0.83 2.18 14.19
C MET A 30 -0.60 2.12 15.70
N GLU A 31 0.62 1.78 16.11
CA GLU A 31 0.97 1.78 17.53
C GLU A 31 0.87 3.18 18.13
N GLU A 32 1.39 4.19 17.43
CA GLU A 32 1.29 5.58 17.90
C GLU A 32 -0.17 6.02 18.04
N LEU A 33 -1.03 5.60 17.11
CA LEU A 33 -2.46 5.95 17.14
C LEU A 33 -3.24 5.24 18.25
N ASN A 34 -2.67 4.20 18.85
CA ASN A 34 -3.29 3.47 19.96
C ASN A 34 -2.90 4.02 21.34
N GLY A 35 -2.82 5.33 21.44
CA GLY A 35 -2.55 6.02 22.70
C GLY A 35 -1.10 6.41 22.91
N HIS A 36 -0.27 6.32 21.87
CA HIS A 36 1.15 6.62 21.96
C HIS A 36 1.58 7.70 20.96
N ARG A 37 0.70 8.70 20.72
CA ARG A 37 1.01 9.80 19.80
C ARG A 37 2.29 10.52 20.19
N GLN A 38 3.08 10.83 19.17
CA GLN A 38 4.30 11.62 19.29
C GLN A 38 4.05 13.02 18.70
N GLU A 39 4.99 13.93 18.87
CA GLU A 39 4.87 15.28 18.33
C GLU A 39 4.81 15.25 16.79
N ASP A 40 5.48 14.28 16.17
CA ASP A 40 5.57 14.16 14.71
C ASP A 40 4.61 13.14 14.11
N THR A 41 3.65 12.62 14.88
CA THR A 41 2.74 11.59 14.37
C THR A 41 1.98 12.06 13.14
N ASP A 42 1.48 13.31 13.11
CA ASP A 42 0.76 13.84 11.96
C ASP A 42 1.65 13.94 10.72
N GLU A 43 2.90 14.36 10.88
CA GLU A 43 3.86 14.39 9.78
C GLU A 43 4.15 12.99 9.26
N TYR A 44 4.27 12.04 10.16
CA TYR A 44 4.50 10.63 9.86
C TYR A 44 3.34 10.07 9.04
N ILE A 45 2.10 10.38 9.44
CA ILE A 45 0.89 9.98 8.71
C ILE A 45 0.94 10.52 7.28
N THR A 46 1.29 11.79 7.10
CA THR A 46 1.39 12.41 5.77
C THR A 46 2.43 11.72 4.90
N SER A 47 3.59 11.40 5.47
CA SER A 47 4.64 10.68 4.76
C SER A 47 4.17 9.30 4.30
N ILE A 48 3.45 8.59 5.17
CA ILE A 48 2.90 7.27 4.85
C ILE A 48 1.86 7.38 3.73
N PHE A 49 0.99 8.40 3.78
CA PHE A 49 0.00 8.63 2.72
C PHE A 49 0.69 8.82 1.37
N ASN A 50 1.78 9.59 1.33
CA ASN A 50 2.53 9.79 0.09
C ASN A 50 3.10 8.46 -0.43
N GLY A 51 3.61 7.63 0.47
CA GLY A 51 4.12 6.31 0.11
C GLY A 51 3.03 5.39 -0.41
N ILE A 52 1.87 5.38 0.24
CA ILE A 52 0.71 4.59 -0.19
C ILE A 52 0.26 5.02 -1.58
N ASN A 53 0.19 6.33 -1.83
CA ASN A 53 -0.20 6.86 -3.15
C ASN A 53 0.74 6.37 -4.25
N TRP A 54 2.05 6.36 -3.99
CA TRP A 54 3.02 5.85 -4.95
C TRP A 54 2.79 4.35 -5.23
N ILE A 55 2.55 3.56 -4.18
CA ILE A 55 2.27 2.12 -4.33
C ILE A 55 1.00 1.92 -5.18
N ILE A 56 -0.04 2.73 -4.96
CA ILE A 56 -1.27 2.65 -5.74
C ILE A 56 -1.02 2.98 -7.21
N GLU A 57 -0.17 3.96 -7.49
CA GLU A 57 0.21 4.29 -8.87
C GLU A 57 0.89 3.09 -9.55
N VAL A 58 1.80 2.42 -8.85
CA VAL A 58 2.46 1.22 -9.38
C VAL A 58 1.45 0.10 -9.57
N TYR A 59 0.56 -0.10 -8.60
CA TYR A 59 -0.51 -1.10 -8.71
C TYR A 59 -1.36 -0.84 -9.96
N ASN A 60 -1.81 0.41 -10.16
CA ASN A 60 -2.64 0.76 -11.32
C ASN A 60 -1.91 0.52 -12.64
N GLY A 61 -0.61 0.80 -12.69
CA GLY A 61 0.20 0.59 -13.89
C GLY A 61 0.53 -0.87 -14.18
N THR A 62 0.40 -1.75 -13.17
CA THR A 62 0.75 -3.18 -13.29
C THR A 62 -0.44 -4.11 -13.04
N ARG A 63 -1.62 -3.56 -12.85
CA ARG A 63 -2.81 -4.31 -12.45
C ARG A 63 -3.14 -5.47 -13.39
N GLU A 64 -3.04 -5.26 -14.68
CA GLU A 64 -3.32 -6.32 -15.65
C GLU A 64 -2.32 -7.48 -15.54
N LEU A 65 -1.07 -7.17 -15.27
CA LEU A 65 -0.05 -8.19 -15.06
C LEU A 65 -0.29 -8.96 -13.76
N ILE A 66 -0.60 -8.23 -12.67
CA ILE A 66 -0.87 -8.82 -11.35
C ILE A 66 -2.06 -9.76 -11.40
N ASN A 67 -3.13 -9.35 -12.10
CA ASN A 67 -4.38 -10.11 -12.16
C ASN A 67 -4.53 -10.91 -13.45
N LYS A 68 -3.43 -11.24 -14.09
CA LYS A 68 -3.40 -11.90 -15.40
C LYS A 68 -4.18 -13.23 -15.44
N ASP A 69 -3.95 -14.07 -14.45
CA ASP A 69 -4.54 -15.42 -14.42
C ASP A 69 -5.81 -15.46 -13.59
N SER A 70 -5.90 -14.64 -12.56
CA SER A 70 -7.08 -14.51 -11.70
C SER A 70 -6.98 -13.18 -10.96
N VAL A 71 -8.12 -12.70 -10.45
CA VAL A 71 -8.14 -11.46 -9.70
C VAL A 71 -7.56 -11.70 -8.31
N ILE A 72 -6.29 -11.36 -8.13
CA ILE A 72 -5.58 -11.50 -6.86
C ILE A 72 -5.84 -10.29 -5.98
N ILE A 73 -5.77 -9.09 -6.58
CA ILE A 73 -6.02 -7.82 -5.88
C ILE A 73 -7.08 -7.06 -6.65
N ASP A 74 -8.25 -6.90 -6.04
CA ASP A 74 -9.38 -6.26 -6.65
C ASP A 74 -9.29 -4.74 -6.49
N LYS A 75 -9.43 -4.02 -7.60
CA LYS A 75 -9.37 -2.55 -7.61
C LYS A 75 -10.40 -1.92 -6.69
N ASP A 76 -11.63 -2.46 -6.68
CA ASP A 76 -12.69 -1.89 -5.86
C ASP A 76 -12.39 -2.06 -4.37
N SER A 77 -11.78 -3.17 -3.97
CA SER A 77 -11.35 -3.39 -2.59
C SER A 77 -10.26 -2.40 -2.19
N VAL A 78 -9.31 -2.14 -3.08
CA VAL A 78 -8.24 -1.15 -2.82
C VAL A 78 -8.86 0.23 -2.63
N ASN A 79 -9.75 0.63 -3.53
CA ASN A 79 -10.42 1.93 -3.45
C ASN A 79 -11.25 2.07 -2.18
N ALA A 80 -11.94 1.01 -1.75
CA ALA A 80 -12.72 1.01 -0.51
C ALA A 80 -11.84 1.20 0.71
N SER A 81 -10.68 0.55 0.75
CA SER A 81 -9.71 0.69 1.85
C SER A 81 -9.18 2.13 1.93
N ILE A 82 -8.87 2.72 0.79
CA ILE A 82 -8.37 4.10 0.73
C ILE A 82 -9.47 5.09 1.15
N PHE A 83 -10.70 4.84 0.73
CA PHE A 83 -11.83 5.67 1.14
C PHE A 83 -11.98 5.67 2.66
N LYS A 84 -11.92 4.50 3.29
CA LYS A 84 -12.01 4.38 4.75
C LYS A 84 -10.87 5.11 5.44
N LEU A 85 -9.65 4.99 4.90
CA LEU A 85 -8.47 5.65 5.44
C LEU A 85 -8.66 7.17 5.44
N ASN A 86 -9.09 7.72 4.31
CA ASN A 86 -9.30 9.17 4.19
C ASN A 86 -10.44 9.65 5.10
N ALA A 87 -11.53 8.88 5.20
CA ALA A 87 -12.65 9.23 6.06
C ALA A 87 -12.24 9.27 7.53
N ALA A 88 -11.46 8.29 7.98
CA ALA A 88 -10.98 8.23 9.35
C ALA A 88 -10.02 9.38 9.66
N TYR A 89 -9.15 9.71 8.70
CA TYR A 89 -8.22 10.82 8.84
C TYR A 89 -8.97 12.15 8.97
N ASN A 90 -9.95 12.37 8.11
CA ASN A 90 -10.75 13.61 8.12
C ASN A 90 -11.61 13.71 9.38
N ALA A 91 -12.06 12.59 9.93
CA ALA A 91 -12.82 12.55 11.19
C ALA A 91 -11.93 12.77 12.41
N LYS A 92 -10.62 12.74 12.25
CA LYS A 92 -9.64 12.88 13.34
C LYS A 92 -9.86 11.84 14.44
N ASN A 93 -10.22 10.62 14.02
CA ASN A 93 -10.49 9.51 14.95
C ASN A 93 -9.35 8.50 14.86
N ASP A 94 -8.50 8.49 15.88
CA ASP A 94 -7.28 7.67 15.89
C ASP A 94 -7.57 6.17 15.86
N VAL A 95 -8.63 5.71 16.53
CA VAL A 95 -8.99 4.29 16.52
C VAL A 95 -9.43 3.86 15.13
N MET A 96 -10.31 4.63 14.49
CA MET A 96 -10.76 4.36 13.12
C MET A 96 -9.59 4.41 12.14
N LEU A 97 -8.70 5.38 12.33
CA LEU A 97 -7.54 5.55 11.46
C LEU A 97 -6.60 4.37 11.58
N SER A 98 -6.34 3.89 12.79
CA SER A 98 -5.51 2.70 13.02
C SER A 98 -6.12 1.48 12.33
N ASP A 99 -7.42 1.26 12.47
CA ASP A 99 -8.10 0.14 11.82
C ASP A 99 -8.03 0.24 10.30
N ALA A 100 -8.23 1.44 9.76
CA ALA A 100 -8.14 1.67 8.31
C ALA A 100 -6.72 1.43 7.79
N PHE A 101 -5.71 1.85 8.53
CA PHE A 101 -4.32 1.56 8.19
C PHE A 101 -4.05 0.06 8.16
N GLY A 102 -4.67 -0.70 9.06
CA GLY A 102 -4.54 -2.16 9.07
C GLY A 102 -5.03 -2.79 7.76
N GLU A 103 -6.16 -2.32 7.25
CA GLU A 103 -6.68 -2.81 5.96
C GLU A 103 -5.76 -2.45 4.80
N VAL A 104 -5.21 -1.23 4.80
CA VAL A 104 -4.28 -0.79 3.76
C VAL A 104 -2.97 -1.59 3.85
N LYS A 105 -2.51 -1.87 5.07
CA LYS A 105 -1.32 -2.71 5.28
C LYS A 105 -1.49 -4.09 4.65
N ASP A 106 -2.68 -4.67 4.78
CA ASP A 106 -2.98 -5.96 4.16
C ASP A 106 -2.86 -5.88 2.63
N PHE A 107 -3.36 -4.82 2.02
CA PHE A 107 -3.19 -4.58 0.59
C PHE A 107 -1.71 -4.46 0.23
N VAL A 108 -0.96 -3.63 0.95
CA VAL A 108 0.47 -3.41 0.66
C VAL A 108 1.25 -4.72 0.76
N THR A 109 0.97 -5.53 1.78
CA THR A 109 1.62 -6.82 1.98
C THR A 109 1.30 -7.77 0.83
N LYS A 110 0.03 -7.86 0.45
CA LYS A 110 -0.41 -8.73 -0.64
C LYS A 110 0.19 -8.31 -1.98
N PHE A 111 0.22 -7.00 -2.23
CA PHE A 111 0.83 -6.46 -3.44
C PHE A 111 2.34 -6.79 -3.47
N MET A 112 3.03 -6.62 -2.35
CA MET A 112 4.45 -6.94 -2.24
C MET A 112 4.72 -8.42 -2.52
N GLU A 113 3.94 -9.31 -1.93
CA GLU A 113 4.09 -10.75 -2.12
C GLU A 113 3.86 -11.15 -3.57
N THR A 114 2.82 -10.57 -4.18
CA THR A 114 2.50 -10.83 -5.59
C THR A 114 3.59 -10.30 -6.51
N ALA A 115 4.07 -9.09 -6.25
CA ALA A 115 5.16 -8.49 -7.02
C ALA A 115 6.44 -9.31 -6.92
N ARG A 116 6.76 -9.78 -5.72
CA ARG A 116 7.92 -10.63 -5.49
C ARG A 116 7.82 -11.93 -6.27
N SER A 117 6.65 -12.56 -6.26
CA SER A 117 6.40 -13.78 -7.02
C SER A 117 6.61 -13.57 -8.52
N ILE A 118 6.11 -12.47 -9.07
CA ILE A 118 6.25 -12.15 -10.49
C ILE A 118 7.71 -11.88 -10.85
N THR A 119 8.41 -11.09 -10.04
CA THR A 119 9.79 -10.71 -10.31
C THR A 119 10.76 -11.88 -10.14
N ASP A 120 10.48 -12.79 -9.23
CA ASP A 120 11.30 -13.98 -9.02
C ASP A 120 11.18 -14.98 -10.17
N ASN A 121 10.07 -14.93 -10.91
CA ASN A 121 9.79 -15.87 -12.00
C ASN A 121 10.04 -15.29 -13.40
N LYS A 122 10.67 -14.13 -13.48
CA LYS A 122 10.96 -13.49 -14.78
C LYS A 122 12.07 -14.17 -15.57
#